data_99db5e89177e824444eb706852081ffe
#
_entry.id   99db5e89177e824444eb706852081ffe
#
_cell.length_a   1.000
_cell.length_b   1.000
_cell.length_c   1.000
_cell.angle_alpha   90.00
_cell.angle_beta   90.00
_cell.angle_gamma   90.00
#
_symmetry.space_group_name_H-M   'P 1'
#
loop_
_entity.id
_entity.type
_entity.pdbx_description
1 polymer ?
#
loop_
_entity_poly.entity_id
_entity_poly.type
_entity_poly.pdbx_seq_one_letter_code
_entity_poly.pdbx_strand_id
1 'polypeptide(L)'
;KALKSLNICYKKNLNDELSNHVSSFTNNLFEYEHHDELIELINTNEIHFVITKYNFELLKKIRVLNNQIQIIAILDELNHTHLLEGLELQYVKFIQNLDCMNVFIDILKDCVKTLDSNKSNILNLGNDFIYDKYNKSLFKNNSIVLLTNKEILFFDFFIKNHNCSLNYEEINQKIWNGEMTQDSLRSLVKELRKKVYKELIKNVSGTGYRIDIQTNNE
;
A
#
# COMPACT_ATOMS: atom_id res chain seq x y z
N LYS A 1 -4.09 -8.06 20.22
CA LYS A 1 -4.66 -8.99 19.18
C LYS A 1 -4.01 -8.81 17.79
N ALA A 2 -3.67 -7.59 17.37
CA ALA A 2 -3.13 -7.31 16.04
C ALA A 2 -1.71 -7.92 15.79
N LEU A 3 -0.84 -7.93 16.78
CA LEU A 3 0.55 -8.40 16.62
C LEU A 3 0.66 -9.92 16.39
N LYS A 4 -0.21 -10.72 17.00
CA LYS A 4 -0.15 -12.19 16.92
C LYS A 4 -0.43 -12.75 15.53
N SER A 5 -1.13 -12.00 14.67
CA SER A 5 -1.46 -12.42 13.31
C SER A 5 -0.47 -11.90 12.26
N LEU A 6 0.60 -11.20 12.67
CA LEU A 6 1.58 -10.66 11.74
C LEU A 6 2.59 -11.74 11.32
N ASN A 7 2.87 -11.78 10.04
CA ASN A 7 3.93 -12.59 9.46
C ASN A 7 5.18 -11.73 9.34
N ILE A 8 6.24 -12.12 10.04
CA ILE A 8 7.48 -11.36 10.14
C ILE A 8 8.64 -12.20 9.60
N CYS A 9 9.39 -11.67 8.64
CA CYS A 9 10.67 -12.21 8.24
C CYS A 9 11.78 -11.54 9.06
N TYR A 10 12.66 -12.35 9.66
CA TYR A 10 13.75 -11.91 10.50
C TYR A 10 15.08 -12.48 10.01
N LYS A 11 16.07 -11.62 9.83
CA LYS A 11 17.42 -12.02 9.45
C LYS A 11 18.12 -12.69 10.64
N LYS A 12 18.56 -13.94 10.47
CA LYS A 12 19.32 -14.67 11.50
C LYS A 12 20.59 -13.90 11.92
N ASN A 13 20.99 -14.10 13.16
CA ASN A 13 22.22 -13.53 13.75
C ASN A 13 22.28 -11.99 13.76
N LEU A 14 21.13 -11.29 13.67
CA LEU A 14 21.10 -9.84 13.90
C LEU A 14 21.29 -9.50 15.37
N ASN A 15 20.48 -10.11 16.23
CA ASN A 15 20.49 -9.94 17.67
C ASN A 15 19.58 -11.00 18.30
N ASP A 16 20.13 -11.84 19.18
CA ASP A 16 19.39 -12.96 19.80
C ASP A 16 18.29 -12.47 20.75
N GLU A 17 18.51 -11.38 21.48
CA GLU A 17 17.52 -10.79 22.37
C GLU A 17 16.33 -10.26 21.57
N LEU A 18 16.60 -9.61 20.45
CA LEU A 18 15.57 -9.11 19.54
C LEU A 18 14.77 -10.25 18.94
N SER A 19 15.40 -11.32 18.47
CA SER A 19 14.73 -12.52 17.95
C SER A 19 13.76 -13.11 18.98
N ASN A 20 14.21 -13.29 20.21
CA ASN A 20 13.38 -13.78 21.32
C ASN A 20 12.20 -12.86 21.62
N HIS A 21 12.40 -11.55 21.57
CA HIS A 21 11.31 -10.58 21.75
C HIS A 21 10.30 -10.63 20.62
N VAL A 22 10.75 -10.62 19.36
CA VAL A 22 9.85 -10.69 18.19
C VAL A 22 9.03 -11.96 18.23
N SER A 23 9.64 -13.11 18.54
CA SER A 23 8.94 -14.39 18.68
C SER A 23 7.89 -14.41 19.80
N SER A 24 8.02 -13.56 20.81
CA SER A 24 7.06 -13.49 21.92
C SER A 24 5.73 -12.80 21.53
N PHE A 25 5.70 -11.95 20.49
CA PHE A 25 4.46 -11.24 20.10
C PHE A 25 3.88 -11.66 18.76
N THR A 26 4.58 -12.47 17.96
CA THR A 26 4.01 -13.02 16.72
C THR A 26 4.02 -14.54 16.75
N ASN A 27 2.99 -15.13 16.16
CA ASN A 27 2.94 -16.60 15.99
C ASN A 27 3.66 -17.06 14.72
N ASN A 28 3.97 -16.15 13.80
CA ASN A 28 4.51 -16.46 12.49
C ASN A 28 5.82 -15.68 12.26
N LEU A 29 6.91 -16.18 12.84
CA LEU A 29 8.25 -15.69 12.59
C LEU A 29 8.96 -16.60 11.59
N PHE A 30 9.37 -16.03 10.46
CA PHE A 30 10.14 -16.70 9.42
C PHE A 30 11.59 -16.22 9.50
N GLU A 31 12.48 -17.08 9.93
CA GLU A 31 13.90 -16.77 9.94
C GLU A 31 14.53 -17.08 8.60
N TYR A 32 15.44 -16.21 8.13
CA TYR A 32 16.21 -16.42 6.91
C TYR A 32 17.69 -16.07 7.11
N GLU A 33 18.54 -16.72 6.34
CA GLU A 33 20.00 -16.50 6.39
C GLU A 33 20.50 -15.81 5.12
N HIS A 34 19.98 -16.18 3.96
CA HIS A 34 20.38 -15.64 2.68
C HIS A 34 19.26 -14.81 2.04
N HIS A 35 19.63 -13.84 1.20
CA HIS A 35 18.65 -12.93 0.55
C HIS A 35 17.67 -13.69 -0.35
N ASP A 36 18.11 -14.78 -0.99
CA ASP A 36 17.27 -15.58 -1.87
C ASP A 36 16.17 -16.30 -1.09
N GLU A 37 16.46 -16.77 0.12
CA GLU A 37 15.46 -17.34 1.03
C GLU A 37 14.38 -16.31 1.40
N LEU A 38 14.79 -15.06 1.68
CA LEU A 38 13.83 -13.98 1.97
C LEU A 38 12.92 -13.72 0.77
N ILE A 39 13.47 -13.68 -0.44
CA ILE A 39 12.70 -13.47 -1.67
C ILE A 39 11.70 -14.61 -1.88
N GLU A 40 12.10 -15.85 -1.64
CA GLU A 40 11.22 -17.02 -1.70
C GLU A 40 10.10 -16.94 -0.65
N LEU A 41 10.41 -16.58 0.59
CA LEU A 41 9.43 -16.38 1.65
C LEU A 41 8.40 -15.30 1.29
N ILE A 42 8.84 -14.19 0.70
CA ILE A 42 7.92 -13.11 0.26
C ILE A 42 7.02 -13.57 -0.88
N ASN A 43 7.50 -14.41 -1.79
CA ASN A 43 6.72 -14.93 -2.91
C ASN A 43 5.71 -16.02 -2.50
N THR A 44 6.02 -16.76 -1.44
CA THR A 44 5.20 -17.92 -1.02
C THR A 44 4.28 -17.62 0.16
N ASN A 45 4.52 -16.54 0.89
CA ASN A 45 3.75 -16.17 2.08
C ASN A 45 3.32 -14.70 2.03
N GLU A 46 2.21 -14.38 2.69
CA GLU A 46 1.84 -13.00 2.97
C GLU A 46 2.74 -12.44 4.08
N ILE A 47 3.79 -11.70 3.70
CA ILE A 47 4.72 -11.09 4.66
C ILE A 47 4.30 -9.66 4.95
N HIS A 48 4.20 -9.30 6.22
CA HIS A 48 3.84 -7.95 6.69
C HIS A 48 5.07 -7.11 7.06
N PHE A 49 6.08 -7.76 7.64
CA PHE A 49 7.31 -7.12 8.09
C PHE A 49 8.55 -7.86 7.63
N VAL A 50 9.59 -7.09 7.33
CA VAL A 50 10.96 -7.61 7.17
C VAL A 50 11.88 -6.86 8.11
N ILE A 51 12.59 -7.58 8.96
CA ILE A 51 13.63 -7.06 9.85
C ILE A 51 14.96 -7.56 9.32
N THR A 52 15.82 -6.66 8.89
CA THR A 52 17.03 -7.01 8.17
C THR A 52 18.18 -6.06 8.48
N LYS A 53 19.43 -6.49 8.24
CA LYS A 53 20.55 -5.57 8.14
C LYS A 53 20.35 -4.73 6.87
N TYR A 54 20.73 -3.45 6.92
CA TYR A 54 20.59 -2.55 5.80
C TYR A 54 21.36 -3.05 4.57
N ASN A 55 20.67 -3.09 3.44
CA ASN A 55 21.20 -3.34 2.10
C ASN A 55 20.24 -2.76 1.08
N PHE A 56 20.63 -1.65 0.43
CA PHE A 56 19.73 -0.91 -0.46
C PHE A 56 19.21 -1.74 -1.64
N GLU A 57 20.07 -2.55 -2.27
CA GLU A 57 19.66 -3.40 -3.38
C GLU A 57 18.64 -4.48 -2.96
N LEU A 58 18.80 -5.04 -1.77
CA LEU A 58 17.81 -5.95 -1.19
C LEU A 58 16.49 -5.23 -0.96
N LEU A 59 16.53 -4.03 -0.36
CA LEU A 59 15.33 -3.27 -0.07
C LEU A 59 14.57 -2.89 -1.36
N LYS A 60 15.27 -2.52 -2.43
CA LYS A 60 14.67 -2.30 -3.75
C LYS A 60 13.99 -3.56 -4.30
N LYS A 61 14.64 -4.73 -4.20
CA LYS A 61 14.03 -6.01 -4.61
C LYS A 61 12.75 -6.30 -3.84
N ILE A 62 12.75 -6.10 -2.53
CA ILE A 62 11.54 -6.27 -1.71
C ILE A 62 10.42 -5.35 -2.20
N ARG A 63 10.70 -4.09 -2.52
CA ARG A 63 9.71 -3.12 -3.02
C ARG A 63 9.11 -3.50 -4.36
N VAL A 64 9.91 -4.07 -5.27
CA VAL A 64 9.41 -4.59 -6.55
C VAL A 64 8.43 -5.75 -6.34
N LEU A 65 8.70 -6.62 -5.38
CA LEU A 65 7.85 -7.76 -5.07
C LEU A 65 6.57 -7.35 -4.32
N ASN A 66 6.71 -6.49 -3.31
CA ASN A 66 5.60 -6.01 -2.50
C ASN A 66 5.91 -4.64 -1.90
N ASN A 67 5.15 -3.64 -2.34
CA ASN A 67 5.32 -2.24 -1.90
C ASN A 67 4.68 -1.93 -0.54
N GLN A 68 3.95 -2.87 0.08
CA GLN A 68 3.25 -2.70 1.35
C GLN A 68 4.02 -3.21 2.56
N ILE A 69 5.04 -4.06 2.35
CA ILE A 69 5.84 -4.63 3.44
C ILE A 69 6.49 -3.50 4.25
N GLN A 70 6.31 -3.52 5.56
CA GLN A 70 7.05 -2.63 6.47
C GLN A 70 8.47 -3.18 6.63
N ILE A 71 9.48 -2.36 6.39
CA ILE A 71 10.87 -2.75 6.52
C ILE A 71 11.50 -2.03 7.70
N ILE A 72 12.10 -2.79 8.60
CA ILE A 72 12.95 -2.29 9.68
C ILE A 72 14.38 -2.65 9.31
N ALA A 73 15.14 -1.67 8.87
CA ALA A 73 16.53 -1.82 8.46
C ALA A 73 17.48 -1.39 9.58
N ILE A 74 18.33 -2.32 10.01
CA ILE A 74 19.32 -2.10 11.05
C ILE A 74 20.63 -1.73 10.40
N LEU A 75 21.25 -0.65 10.85
CA LEU A 75 22.52 -0.15 10.35
C LEU A 75 23.42 0.31 11.50
N ASP A 76 24.71 0.27 11.24
CA ASP A 76 25.72 0.64 12.23
C ASP A 76 25.78 2.16 12.38
N GLU A 77 25.64 2.90 11.28
CA GLU A 77 25.65 4.36 11.25
C GLU A 77 24.63 4.92 10.25
N LEU A 78 23.81 5.87 10.71
CA LEU A 78 22.82 6.56 9.87
C LEU A 78 23.43 7.81 9.25
N ASN A 79 23.31 7.96 7.93
CA ASN A 79 23.77 9.13 7.20
C ASN A 79 22.68 9.68 6.27
N HIS A 80 22.96 10.83 5.62
CA HIS A 80 22.02 11.49 4.72
C HIS A 80 21.62 10.63 3.52
N THR A 81 22.54 9.82 2.98
CA THR A 81 22.24 8.93 1.85
C THR A 81 21.21 7.90 2.25
N HIS A 82 21.34 7.25 3.40
CA HIS A 82 20.38 6.30 3.92
C HIS A 82 18.97 6.91 4.11
N LEU A 83 18.90 8.18 4.56
CA LEU A 83 17.61 8.87 4.70
C LEU A 83 16.94 9.11 3.36
N LEU A 84 17.69 9.54 2.32
CA LEU A 84 17.15 9.75 0.98
C LEU A 84 16.69 8.44 0.36
N GLU A 85 17.48 7.37 0.48
CA GLU A 85 17.11 6.02 0.03
C GLU A 85 15.87 5.49 0.74
N GLY A 86 15.73 5.77 2.05
CA GLY A 86 14.53 5.40 2.81
C GLY A 86 13.27 6.13 2.34
N LEU A 87 13.39 7.41 1.96
CA LEU A 87 12.27 8.18 1.39
C LEU A 87 11.84 7.63 0.02
N GLU A 88 12.82 7.25 -0.82
CA GLU A 88 12.55 6.65 -2.14
C GLU A 88 11.80 5.32 -2.00
N LEU A 89 12.23 4.48 -1.04
CA LEU A 89 11.68 3.14 -0.87
C LEU A 89 10.33 3.10 -0.14
N GLN A 90 9.94 4.14 0.57
CA GLN A 90 8.75 4.20 1.43
C GLN A 90 8.70 3.06 2.48
N TYR A 91 7.94 3.23 3.55
CA TYR A 91 7.74 2.22 4.60
C TYR A 91 9.02 1.54 5.11
N VAL A 92 10.14 2.27 5.11
CA VAL A 92 11.40 1.84 5.70
C VAL A 92 11.64 2.65 6.98
N LYS A 93 11.91 1.94 8.07
CA LYS A 93 12.36 2.53 9.32
C LYS A 93 13.80 2.09 9.57
N PHE A 94 14.64 3.05 9.90
CA PHE A 94 16.04 2.78 10.25
C PHE A 94 16.22 2.71 11.75
N ILE A 95 16.98 1.72 12.20
CA ILE A 95 17.44 1.62 13.59
C ILE A 95 18.96 1.60 13.58
N GLN A 96 19.54 2.58 14.24
CA GLN A 96 20.96 2.60 14.51
C GLN A 96 21.18 1.98 15.88
N ASN A 97 21.97 0.93 15.98
CA ASN A 97 22.25 0.16 17.18
C ASN A 97 21.01 -0.35 17.94
N LEU A 98 20.90 -1.65 18.09
CA LEU A 98 19.77 -2.33 18.78
C LEU A 98 19.85 -2.27 20.32
N ASP A 99 20.62 -1.33 20.89
CA ASP A 99 20.91 -1.29 22.33
C ASP A 99 19.70 -0.86 23.17
N CYS A 100 18.63 -0.36 22.55
CA CYS A 100 17.43 0.07 23.25
C CYS A 100 16.18 -0.65 22.74
N MET A 101 15.78 -1.71 23.40
CA MET A 101 14.58 -2.49 23.07
C MET A 101 13.30 -1.64 23.04
N ASN A 102 13.19 -0.63 23.91
CA ASN A 102 12.01 0.25 23.94
C ASN A 102 11.86 1.03 22.64
N VAL A 103 12.95 1.51 22.05
CA VAL A 103 12.94 2.21 20.75
C VAL A 103 12.46 1.27 19.65
N PHE A 104 12.93 0.03 19.63
CA PHE A 104 12.46 -0.98 18.67
C PHE A 104 10.96 -1.25 18.80
N ILE A 105 10.47 -1.43 20.03
CA ILE A 105 9.04 -1.65 20.30
C ILE A 105 8.19 -0.48 19.82
N ASP A 106 8.63 0.76 20.02
CA ASP A 106 7.88 1.94 19.57
C ASP A 106 7.88 2.08 18.04
N ILE A 107 9.00 1.79 17.38
CA ILE A 107 9.07 1.70 15.91
C ILE A 107 8.13 0.61 15.38
N LEU A 108 8.12 -0.57 16.01
CA LEU A 108 7.23 -1.65 15.63
C LEU A 108 5.75 -1.25 15.77
N LYS A 109 5.39 -0.59 16.86
CA LYS A 109 4.02 -0.05 17.06
C LYS A 109 3.63 0.94 15.96
N ASP A 110 4.54 1.84 15.58
CA ASP A 110 4.28 2.80 14.50
C ASP A 110 4.12 2.10 13.14
N CYS A 111 4.94 1.11 12.86
CA CYS A 111 4.78 0.28 11.66
C CYS A 111 3.44 -0.46 11.64
N VAL A 112 2.98 -1.00 12.78
CA VAL A 112 1.66 -1.65 12.88
C VAL A 112 0.53 -0.66 12.61
N LYS A 113 0.59 0.55 13.18
CA LYS A 113 -0.39 1.61 12.87
C LYS A 113 -0.41 1.95 11.38
N THR A 114 0.76 2.00 10.75
CA THR A 114 0.88 2.24 9.31
C THR A 114 0.24 1.12 8.51
N LEU A 115 0.45 -0.15 8.88
CA LEU A 115 -0.20 -1.30 8.24
C LEU A 115 -1.71 -1.25 8.37
N ASP A 116 -2.23 -0.95 9.56
CA ASP A 116 -3.67 -0.82 9.79
C ASP A 116 -4.25 0.32 8.95
N SER A 117 -3.55 1.45 8.86
CA SER A 117 -3.91 2.56 7.99
C SER A 117 -3.84 2.18 6.51
N ASN A 118 -2.83 1.40 6.10
CA ASN A 118 -2.68 0.92 4.73
C ASN A 118 -3.76 -0.09 4.36
N LYS A 119 -4.11 -1.03 5.25
CA LYS A 119 -5.25 -1.94 5.04
C LYS A 119 -6.55 -1.15 4.84
N SER A 120 -6.76 -0.06 5.58
CA SER A 120 -7.89 0.84 5.38
C SER A 120 -7.82 1.65 4.07
N ASN A 121 -6.62 1.80 3.50
CA ASN A 121 -6.39 2.48 2.23
C ASN A 121 -6.55 1.57 1.01
N ILE A 122 -6.45 0.26 1.19
CA ILE A 122 -6.67 -0.70 0.12
C ILE A 122 -8.16 -0.99 0.01
N LEU A 123 -8.70 -0.72 -1.16
CA LEU A 123 -10.11 -0.89 -1.45
C LEU A 123 -10.30 -1.93 -2.55
N ASN A 124 -10.98 -3.02 -2.23
CA ASN A 124 -11.37 -4.01 -3.23
C ASN A 124 -12.58 -3.48 -4.02
N LEU A 125 -12.40 -3.36 -5.33
CA LEU A 125 -13.44 -2.86 -6.24
C LEU A 125 -14.25 -3.99 -6.90
N GLY A 126 -13.89 -5.25 -6.66
CA GLY A 126 -14.44 -6.42 -7.35
C GLY A 126 -13.71 -6.71 -8.68
N ASN A 127 -14.00 -7.90 -9.27
CA ASN A 127 -13.41 -8.34 -10.53
C ASN A 127 -11.88 -8.24 -10.59
N ASP A 128 -11.21 -8.60 -9.48
CA ASP A 128 -9.75 -8.55 -9.30
C ASP A 128 -9.13 -7.15 -9.37
N PHE A 129 -9.96 -6.09 -9.26
CA PHE A 129 -9.49 -4.72 -9.16
C PHE A 129 -9.32 -4.28 -7.71
N ILE A 130 -8.18 -3.66 -7.44
CA ILE A 130 -7.82 -3.09 -6.14
C ILE A 130 -7.38 -1.64 -6.35
N TYR A 131 -7.87 -0.74 -5.51
CA TYR A 131 -7.46 0.65 -5.50
C TYR A 131 -6.73 1.00 -4.20
N ASP A 132 -5.51 1.47 -4.33
CA ASP A 132 -4.73 2.05 -3.24
C ASP A 132 -5.04 3.55 -3.13
N LYS A 133 -5.82 3.92 -2.11
CA LYS A 133 -6.23 5.31 -1.86
C LYS A 133 -5.05 6.22 -1.50
N TYR A 134 -4.02 5.67 -0.87
CA TYR A 134 -2.84 6.44 -0.48
C TYR A 134 -1.98 6.80 -1.70
N ASN A 135 -1.62 5.80 -2.49
CA ASN A 135 -0.82 5.98 -3.70
C ASN A 135 -1.65 6.40 -4.93
N LYS A 136 -2.97 6.46 -4.81
CA LYS A 136 -3.93 6.72 -5.91
C LYS A 136 -3.69 5.84 -7.14
N SER A 137 -3.41 4.58 -6.87
CA SER A 137 -3.01 3.60 -7.87
C SER A 137 -4.05 2.50 -8.00
N LEU A 138 -4.36 2.13 -9.24
CA LEU A 138 -5.28 1.06 -9.57
C LEU A 138 -4.48 -0.19 -9.99
N PHE A 139 -4.90 -1.34 -9.49
CA PHE A 139 -4.30 -2.63 -9.83
C PHE A 139 -5.38 -3.59 -10.33
N LYS A 140 -4.98 -4.47 -11.25
CA LYS A 140 -5.75 -5.64 -11.68
C LYS A 140 -4.85 -6.86 -11.61
N ASN A 141 -5.24 -7.91 -10.89
CA ASN A 141 -4.41 -9.12 -10.71
C ASN A 141 -2.96 -8.77 -10.31
N ASN A 142 -2.79 -7.88 -9.34
CA ASN A 142 -1.51 -7.35 -8.85
C ASN A 142 -0.66 -6.57 -9.88
N SER A 143 -1.19 -6.34 -11.09
CA SER A 143 -0.53 -5.52 -12.10
C SER A 143 -1.09 -4.09 -12.09
N ILE A 144 -0.21 -3.09 -12.19
CA ILE A 144 -0.65 -1.69 -12.20
C ILE A 144 -1.43 -1.36 -13.48
N VAL A 145 -2.56 -0.68 -13.32
CA VAL A 145 -3.35 -0.12 -14.41
C VAL A 145 -3.00 1.36 -14.55
N LEU A 146 -2.36 1.74 -15.65
CA LEU A 146 -1.93 3.10 -15.88
C LEU A 146 -3.13 4.03 -16.09
N LEU A 147 -3.23 5.04 -15.24
CA LEU A 147 -4.24 6.10 -15.32
C LEU A 147 -3.57 7.43 -15.69
N THR A 148 -4.25 8.23 -16.50
CA THR A 148 -3.84 9.63 -16.73
C THR A 148 -4.17 10.49 -15.50
N ASN A 149 -3.58 11.69 -15.42
CA ASN A 149 -3.82 12.60 -14.29
C ASN A 149 -5.32 12.90 -14.07
N LYS A 150 -6.09 13.10 -15.15
CA LYS A 150 -7.54 13.33 -15.04
C LYS A 150 -8.31 12.08 -14.60
N GLU A 151 -7.89 10.91 -15.03
CA GLU A 151 -8.47 9.64 -14.59
C GLU A 151 -8.17 9.38 -13.10
N ILE A 152 -6.97 9.71 -12.62
CA ILE A 152 -6.61 9.62 -11.20
C ILE A 152 -7.50 10.57 -10.37
N LEU A 153 -7.65 11.82 -10.79
CA LEU A 153 -8.50 12.79 -10.10
C LEU A 153 -9.96 12.33 -10.04
N PHE A 154 -10.50 11.85 -11.16
CA PHE A 154 -11.85 11.30 -11.23
C PHE A 154 -12.03 10.11 -10.30
N PHE A 155 -11.11 9.14 -10.38
CA PHE A 155 -11.17 7.92 -9.58
C PHE A 155 -11.07 8.23 -8.08
N ASP A 156 -10.09 9.03 -7.66
CA ASP A 156 -9.90 9.43 -6.26
C ASP A 156 -11.13 10.17 -5.70
N PHE A 157 -11.73 11.06 -6.49
CA PHE A 157 -12.92 11.80 -6.09
C PHE A 157 -14.14 10.87 -5.92
N PHE A 158 -14.35 9.96 -6.85
CA PHE A 158 -15.47 9.00 -6.80
C PHE A 158 -15.28 7.94 -5.72
N ILE A 159 -14.05 7.47 -5.50
CA ILE A 159 -13.76 6.52 -4.42
C ILE A 159 -14.02 7.13 -3.05
N LYS A 160 -13.66 8.40 -2.84
CA LYS A 160 -13.96 9.12 -1.59
C LYS A 160 -15.46 9.27 -1.33
N ASN A 161 -16.25 9.32 -2.38
CA ASN A 161 -17.70 9.45 -2.35
C ASN A 161 -18.42 8.21 -2.91
N HIS A 162 -17.82 7.02 -2.73
CA HIS A 162 -18.39 5.79 -3.26
C HIS A 162 -19.81 5.54 -2.72
N ASN A 163 -20.61 4.87 -3.53
CA ASN A 163 -22.05 4.64 -3.30
C ASN A 163 -22.91 5.92 -3.25
N CYS A 164 -22.33 7.11 -3.49
CA CYS A 164 -23.06 8.36 -3.67
C CYS A 164 -23.07 8.77 -5.15
N SER A 165 -24.17 9.36 -5.59
CA SER A 165 -24.26 9.95 -6.93
C SER A 165 -23.65 11.35 -6.89
N LEU A 166 -22.64 11.58 -7.72
CA LEU A 166 -22.03 12.90 -7.91
C LEU A 166 -22.64 13.58 -9.12
N ASN A 167 -23.09 14.82 -8.93
CA ASN A 167 -23.71 15.58 -9.98
C ASN A 167 -22.67 16.20 -10.94
N TYR A 168 -23.15 16.67 -12.11
CA TYR A 168 -22.28 17.23 -13.14
C TYR A 168 -21.52 18.46 -12.66
N GLU A 169 -22.12 19.30 -11.80
CA GLU A 169 -21.48 20.51 -11.29
C GLU A 169 -20.34 20.16 -10.31
N GLU A 170 -20.56 19.23 -9.38
CA GLU A 170 -19.53 18.74 -8.46
C GLU A 170 -18.32 18.15 -9.21
N ILE A 171 -18.61 17.34 -10.25
CA ILE A 171 -17.58 16.74 -11.11
C ILE A 171 -16.81 17.84 -11.85
N ASN A 172 -17.53 18.82 -12.42
CA ASN A 172 -16.95 19.95 -13.12
C ASN A 172 -16.00 20.75 -12.25
N GLN A 173 -16.45 21.17 -11.10
CA GLN A 173 -15.63 21.98 -10.17
C GLN A 173 -14.40 21.21 -9.69
N LYS A 174 -14.57 19.92 -9.35
CA LYS A 174 -13.49 19.14 -8.73
C LYS A 174 -12.41 18.69 -9.72
N ILE A 175 -12.78 18.39 -10.96
CA ILE A 175 -11.88 17.75 -11.93
C ILE A 175 -11.47 18.70 -13.06
N TRP A 176 -12.32 19.64 -13.43
CA TRP A 176 -12.08 20.59 -14.54
C TRP A 176 -12.00 22.05 -14.11
N ASN A 177 -12.10 22.34 -12.80
CA ASN A 177 -12.10 23.73 -12.28
C ASN A 177 -13.16 24.64 -12.96
N GLY A 178 -14.30 24.08 -13.31
CA GLY A 178 -15.39 24.79 -13.97
C GLY A 178 -15.38 24.75 -15.51
N GLU A 179 -14.35 24.19 -16.13
CA GLU A 179 -14.18 24.18 -17.60
C GLU A 179 -14.59 22.85 -18.28
N MET A 180 -15.44 22.06 -17.66
CA MET A 180 -15.89 20.77 -18.21
C MET A 180 -16.86 20.96 -19.36
N THR A 181 -16.65 20.21 -20.44
CA THR A 181 -17.69 19.95 -21.44
C THR A 181 -18.32 18.59 -21.21
N GLN A 182 -19.57 18.39 -21.61
CA GLN A 182 -20.22 17.08 -21.51
C GLN A 182 -19.45 16.00 -22.28
N ASP A 183 -18.87 16.36 -23.43
CA ASP A 183 -18.11 15.43 -24.25
C ASP A 183 -16.77 15.06 -23.62
N SER A 184 -16.10 15.98 -22.92
CA SER A 184 -14.87 15.69 -22.17
C SER A 184 -15.12 14.70 -21.03
N LEU A 185 -16.24 14.85 -20.31
CA LEU A 185 -16.63 13.92 -19.26
C LEU A 185 -17.01 12.54 -19.83
N ARG A 186 -17.82 12.52 -20.88
CA ARG A 186 -18.20 11.25 -21.54
C ARG A 186 -16.98 10.50 -22.06
N SER A 187 -16.03 11.22 -22.66
CA SER A 187 -14.78 10.65 -23.16
C SER A 187 -13.94 10.07 -22.01
N LEU A 188 -13.78 10.80 -20.90
CA LEU A 188 -13.07 10.33 -19.72
C LEU A 188 -13.69 9.04 -19.16
N VAL A 189 -15.01 9.02 -18.97
CA VAL A 189 -15.73 7.84 -18.46
C VAL A 189 -15.61 6.67 -19.42
N LYS A 190 -15.67 6.91 -20.74
CA LYS A 190 -15.49 5.88 -21.77
C LYS A 190 -14.11 5.24 -21.68
N GLU A 191 -13.05 6.06 -21.56
CA GLU A 191 -11.68 5.54 -21.45
C GLU A 191 -11.45 4.79 -20.11
N LEU A 192 -11.97 5.30 -19.01
CA LEU A 192 -11.93 4.60 -17.73
C LEU A 192 -12.64 3.24 -17.79
N ARG A 193 -13.82 3.16 -18.42
CA ARG A 193 -14.56 1.89 -18.58
C ARG A 193 -13.83 0.85 -19.44
N LYS A 194 -12.85 1.24 -20.23
CA LYS A 194 -11.97 0.29 -20.93
C LYS A 194 -10.87 -0.28 -20.00
N LYS A 195 -10.49 0.48 -18.99
CA LYS A 195 -9.42 0.13 -18.04
C LYS A 195 -9.95 -0.64 -16.83
N VAL A 196 -11.23 -0.44 -16.48
CA VAL A 196 -11.95 -1.15 -15.41
C VAL A 196 -13.12 -1.94 -16.02
N TYR A 197 -13.93 -2.60 -15.20
CA TYR A 197 -15.17 -3.19 -15.69
C TYR A 197 -16.30 -2.15 -15.76
N LYS A 198 -17.16 -2.31 -16.76
CA LYS A 198 -18.17 -1.30 -17.14
C LYS A 198 -19.14 -0.94 -16.01
N GLU A 199 -19.49 -1.93 -15.20
CA GLU A 199 -20.50 -1.83 -14.14
C GLU A 199 -19.98 -1.05 -12.92
N LEU A 200 -18.66 -0.86 -12.78
CA LEU A 200 -18.08 -0.08 -11.68
C LEU A 200 -18.52 1.38 -11.74
N ILE A 201 -18.53 1.98 -12.95
CA ILE A 201 -18.90 3.40 -13.12
C ILE A 201 -20.28 3.46 -13.74
N LYS A 202 -21.29 3.78 -12.94
CA LYS A 202 -22.69 3.86 -13.37
C LYS A 202 -23.08 5.29 -13.73
N ASN A 203 -23.85 5.41 -14.79
CA ASN A 203 -24.54 6.66 -15.11
C ASN A 203 -25.84 6.74 -14.31
N VAL A 204 -26.07 7.84 -13.61
CA VAL A 204 -27.31 8.14 -12.91
C VAL A 204 -28.05 9.19 -13.73
N SER A 205 -29.12 8.75 -14.41
CA SER A 205 -29.87 9.60 -15.35
C SER A 205 -30.30 10.91 -14.71
N GLY A 206 -30.03 12.02 -15.40
CA GLY A 206 -30.38 13.36 -14.93
C GLY A 206 -29.50 13.92 -13.79
N THR A 207 -28.65 13.10 -13.18
CA THR A 207 -27.82 13.51 -12.03
C THR A 207 -26.33 13.56 -12.39
N GLY A 208 -25.74 12.45 -12.85
CA GLY A 208 -24.31 12.36 -13.10
C GLY A 208 -23.80 10.93 -13.09
N TYR A 209 -22.78 10.67 -12.29
CA TYR A 209 -22.17 9.34 -12.21
C TYR A 209 -22.01 8.86 -10.75
N ARG A 210 -21.84 7.54 -10.59
CA ARG A 210 -21.59 6.87 -9.32
C ARG A 210 -20.63 5.71 -9.50
N ILE A 211 -19.77 5.48 -8.51
CA ILE A 211 -19.03 4.22 -8.36
C ILE A 211 -19.69 3.43 -7.22
N ASP A 212 -20.15 2.23 -7.55
CA ASP A 212 -20.71 1.30 -6.57
C ASP A 212 -19.65 0.26 -6.21
N ILE A 213 -19.29 0.22 -4.94
CA ILE A 213 -18.39 -0.77 -4.40
C ILE A 213 -19.20 -1.72 -3.55
N GLN A 214 -19.15 -3.00 -3.89
CA GLN A 214 -19.72 -4.03 -3.04
C GLN A 214 -18.78 -4.20 -1.84
N THR A 215 -19.12 -3.60 -0.72
CA THR A 215 -18.51 -3.97 0.55
C THR A 215 -19.04 -5.34 0.92
N ASN A 216 -18.22 -6.39 0.76
CA ASN A 216 -18.51 -7.66 1.42
C ASN A 216 -18.46 -7.38 2.90
N ASN A 217 -19.63 -7.22 3.52
CA ASN A 217 -19.76 -7.30 4.97
C ASN A 217 -19.58 -8.78 5.32
N GLU A 218 -18.37 -9.17 5.71
CA GLU A 218 -18.13 -10.36 6.54
C GLU A 218 -18.07 -9.95 8.01
#